data_398f96772e6c5d9ef9ed5673658b9ede
#
_entry.id   398f96772e6c5d9ef9ed5673658b9ede
#
_cell.length_a   1.000
_cell.length_b   1.000
_cell.length_c   1.000
_cell.angle_alpha   90.00
_cell.angle_beta   90.00
_cell.angle_gamma   90.00
#
_symmetry.space_group_name_H-M   'P 1'
#
loop_
_entity.id
_entity.type
_entity.pdbx_description
1 polymer ?
#
loop_
_entity_poly.entity_id
_entity_poly.type
_entity_poly.pdbx_seq_one_letter_code
_entity_poly.pdbx_strand_id
1 'polypeptide(L)'
;MNRYNKVLWFISIEKVEIMNQNRVYFFDTTLRDGEQTPGVALRTPEKVEIAKGLVRLGIDVIEAGFPAASPGDFEAVQTIAREVKGATICALARANEKDVQKAIDALKDAERSRLHVFIAISELHMEYKLKMTRQEVLDKVKSVLAYAKGKVDEIEFSGEDAARSDLDFACQVFGVAIAGGATIINVPDTVGYMMPQEFASKIRYIKEHTPGIENAIISVHCHDDLGLANANSLAAIEAGARQVECTVNGLGERAGNVGIEEVVMSLKTRHDYFHDLQVNIDTKQFTKLSKLVSRLTGVAVPPNKAIVGSNAFAHESGIHQHGMMSNPETYEIMTPESVGAEKTSIVLGKHSGRHAFEDHLKNLGFHQTFTEEKINELFAKFKDLADKKKHVYDDDIIAIVVE
;
A
#
# COMPACT_ATOMS: atom_id res chain seq x y z
N MET A 1 5.95 25.19 38.75
CA MET A 1 5.59 24.60 37.44
C MET A 1 6.08 25.54 36.36
N ASN A 2 7.13 25.12 35.64
CA ASN A 2 7.92 25.99 34.79
C ASN A 2 7.17 26.26 33.45
N ARG A 3 7.22 27.49 32.94
CA ARG A 3 6.56 27.90 31.69
C ARG A 3 6.91 26.98 30.49
N TYR A 4 8.09 26.37 30.52
CA TYR A 4 8.54 25.39 29.49
C TYR A 4 7.72 24.10 29.46
N ASN A 5 7.28 23.58 30.58
CA ASN A 5 6.45 22.37 30.65
C ASN A 5 5.01 22.60 30.15
N LYS A 6 4.48 23.84 30.28
CA LYS A 6 3.16 24.18 29.71
C LYS A 6 3.21 24.28 28.18
N VAL A 7 4.30 24.82 27.62
CA VAL A 7 4.45 24.97 26.17
C VAL A 7 4.62 23.61 25.49
N LEU A 8 5.40 22.70 26.07
CA LEU A 8 5.56 21.34 25.55
C LEU A 8 4.27 20.51 25.67
N TRP A 9 3.46 20.73 26.70
CA TRP A 9 2.17 20.04 26.87
C TRP A 9 1.13 20.56 25.86
N PHE A 10 1.09 21.87 25.61
CA PHE A 10 0.24 22.50 24.59
C PHE A 10 0.66 22.08 23.17
N ILE A 11 1.97 21.99 22.86
CA ILE A 11 2.46 21.53 21.55
C ILE A 11 2.12 20.06 21.31
N SER A 12 2.09 19.21 22.34
CA SER A 12 1.66 17.82 22.25
C SER A 12 0.16 17.67 22.00
N ILE A 13 -0.68 18.50 22.62
CA ILE A 13 -2.13 18.50 22.41
C ILE A 13 -2.46 19.09 21.04
N GLU A 14 -1.82 20.18 20.60
CA GLU A 14 -2.01 20.74 19.27
C GLU A 14 -1.57 19.76 18.16
N LYS A 15 -0.54 18.92 18.37
CA LYS A 15 -0.15 17.89 17.37
C LYS A 15 -1.21 16.81 17.18
N VAL A 16 -1.98 16.46 18.20
CA VAL A 16 -3.06 15.47 18.10
C VAL A 16 -4.36 16.11 17.56
N GLU A 17 -4.65 17.36 17.90
CA GLU A 17 -5.77 18.11 17.32
C GLU A 17 -5.58 18.45 15.84
N ILE A 18 -4.34 18.49 15.34
CA ILE A 18 -3.99 18.77 13.93
C ILE A 18 -4.06 17.52 13.04
N MET A 19 -4.15 16.31 13.57
CA MET A 19 -4.45 15.13 12.78
C MET A 19 -5.90 15.17 12.31
N ASN A 20 -6.09 15.66 11.09
CA ASN A 20 -7.40 15.82 10.46
C ASN A 20 -8.13 14.46 10.45
N GLN A 21 -9.18 14.34 11.27
CA GLN A 21 -9.96 13.09 11.38
C GLN A 21 -10.56 12.62 10.04
N ASN A 22 -10.63 13.51 9.06
CA ASN A 22 -11.07 13.19 7.70
C ASN A 22 -9.92 12.81 6.75
N ARG A 23 -8.67 12.74 7.23
CA ARG A 23 -7.54 12.32 6.40
C ARG A 23 -7.18 10.86 6.67
N VAL A 24 -6.94 10.11 5.60
CA VAL A 24 -6.31 8.79 5.64
C VAL A 24 -4.81 8.95 5.35
N TYR A 25 -3.99 8.49 6.28
CA TYR A 25 -2.54 8.47 6.18
C TYR A 25 -2.05 7.16 5.59
N PHE A 26 -0.99 7.21 4.81
CA PHE A 26 -0.40 6.04 4.19
C PHE A 26 1.01 5.80 4.71
N PHE A 27 1.19 4.62 5.28
CA PHE A 27 2.45 4.12 5.78
C PHE A 27 2.96 3.03 4.82
N ASP A 28 4.06 3.31 4.13
CA ASP A 28 4.65 2.33 3.20
C ASP A 28 5.70 1.46 3.90
N THR A 29 5.50 0.16 3.84
CA THR A 29 6.43 -0.85 4.38
C THR A 29 7.11 -1.69 3.28
N THR A 30 7.17 -1.20 2.05
CA THR A 30 7.85 -1.89 0.93
C THR A 30 9.30 -2.21 1.26
N LEU A 31 10.00 -1.33 2.00
CA LEU A 31 11.42 -1.48 2.35
C LEU A 31 11.66 -2.32 3.61
N ARG A 32 10.60 -2.74 4.31
CA ARG A 32 10.70 -3.64 5.48
C ARG A 32 9.92 -4.94 5.24
N ASP A 33 8.58 -4.93 5.26
CA ASP A 33 7.75 -6.12 5.02
C ASP A 33 7.80 -6.55 3.55
N GLY A 34 7.77 -5.60 2.63
CA GLY A 34 7.94 -5.87 1.21
C GLY A 34 9.27 -6.54 0.88
N GLU A 35 10.35 -6.22 1.58
CA GLU A 35 11.65 -6.89 1.42
C GLU A 35 11.65 -8.32 2.00
N GLN A 36 10.69 -8.66 2.86
CA GLN A 36 10.51 -10.04 3.37
C GLN A 36 9.84 -10.98 2.35
N THR A 37 9.45 -10.48 1.18
CA THR A 37 9.00 -11.33 0.07
C THR A 37 10.10 -12.35 -0.27
N PRO A 38 9.79 -13.66 -0.31
CA PRO A 38 10.80 -14.66 -0.62
C PRO A 38 11.53 -14.38 -1.94
N GLY A 39 12.86 -14.31 -1.89
CA GLY A 39 13.70 -14.02 -3.05
C GLY A 39 14.03 -12.55 -3.27
N VAL A 40 13.46 -11.64 -2.50
CA VAL A 40 13.81 -10.21 -2.53
C VAL A 40 14.99 -9.92 -1.59
N ALA A 41 15.96 -9.15 -2.08
CA ALA A 41 17.06 -8.62 -1.27
C ALA A 41 17.49 -7.28 -1.89
N LEU A 42 17.18 -6.19 -1.22
CA LEU A 42 17.49 -4.84 -1.70
C LEU A 42 18.79 -4.32 -1.08
N ARG A 43 19.64 -3.75 -1.92
CA ARG A 43 20.85 -3.06 -1.46
C ARG A 43 20.50 -1.64 -1.01
N THR A 44 21.30 -1.05 -0.15
CA THR A 44 21.10 0.32 0.37
C THR A 44 20.79 1.36 -0.74
N PRO A 45 21.52 1.43 -1.88
CA PRO A 45 21.18 2.38 -2.94
C PRO A 45 19.81 2.14 -3.59
N GLU A 46 19.38 0.88 -3.71
CA GLU A 46 18.07 0.51 -4.24
C GLU A 46 16.94 0.92 -3.28
N LYS A 47 17.12 0.69 -1.97
CA LYS A 47 16.21 1.18 -0.94
C LYS A 47 16.08 2.71 -0.99
N VAL A 48 17.17 3.45 -1.14
CA VAL A 48 17.15 4.91 -1.26
C VAL A 48 16.41 5.35 -2.53
N GLU A 49 16.60 4.66 -3.67
CA GLU A 49 15.90 4.98 -4.93
C GLU A 49 14.39 4.78 -4.78
N ILE A 50 13.94 3.68 -4.15
CA ILE A 50 12.53 3.42 -3.86
C ILE A 50 11.98 4.47 -2.88
N ALA A 51 12.70 4.76 -1.79
CA ALA A 51 12.28 5.78 -0.80
C ALA A 51 12.07 7.16 -1.44
N LYS A 52 12.98 7.58 -2.34
CA LYS A 52 12.80 8.81 -3.13
C LYS A 52 11.59 8.74 -4.08
N GLY A 53 11.26 7.54 -4.57
CA GLY A 53 10.04 7.28 -5.34
C GLY A 53 8.78 7.47 -4.51
N LEU A 54 8.76 6.93 -3.30
CA LEU A 54 7.67 7.04 -2.33
C LEU A 54 7.44 8.51 -1.91
N VAL A 55 8.50 9.29 -1.70
CA VAL A 55 8.37 10.73 -1.43
C VAL A 55 7.69 11.47 -2.62
N ARG A 56 8.07 11.15 -3.87
CA ARG A 56 7.41 11.73 -5.05
C ARG A 56 5.93 11.34 -5.16
N LEU A 57 5.58 10.15 -4.70
CA LEU A 57 4.20 9.70 -4.58
C LEU A 57 3.40 10.51 -3.53
N GLY A 58 4.08 11.13 -2.57
CA GLY A 58 3.44 11.87 -1.47
C GLY A 58 3.09 10.98 -0.28
N ILE A 59 3.87 9.91 -0.05
CA ILE A 59 3.69 9.02 1.11
C ILE A 59 3.90 9.77 2.42
N ASP A 60 3.13 9.45 3.45
CA ASP A 60 3.24 10.09 4.77
C ASP A 60 4.41 9.51 5.57
N VAL A 61 4.55 8.18 5.56
CA VAL A 61 5.56 7.45 6.35
C VAL A 61 6.22 6.37 5.50
N ILE A 62 7.54 6.24 5.62
CA ILE A 62 8.35 5.18 5.01
C ILE A 62 8.97 4.34 6.11
N GLU A 63 8.58 3.08 6.23
CA GLU A 63 9.27 2.12 7.08
C GLU A 63 10.51 1.60 6.36
N ALA A 64 11.64 2.14 6.72
CA ALA A 64 12.89 1.98 5.99
C ALA A 64 13.60 0.63 6.22
N GLY A 65 13.21 -0.09 7.29
CA GLY A 65 13.78 -1.39 7.61
C GLY A 65 13.71 -1.75 9.11
N PHE A 66 14.48 -2.78 9.48
CA PHE A 66 14.58 -3.31 10.83
C PHE A 66 16.04 -3.26 11.33
N PRO A 67 16.51 -2.15 11.92
CA PRO A 67 17.92 -1.92 12.26
C PRO A 67 18.56 -3.00 13.16
N ALA A 68 17.75 -3.71 13.94
CA ALA A 68 18.24 -4.78 14.79
C ALA A 68 18.45 -6.11 14.05
N ALA A 69 17.93 -6.27 12.84
CA ALA A 69 18.06 -7.51 12.07
C ALA A 69 19.49 -7.76 11.59
N SER A 70 20.15 -6.73 11.04
CA SER A 70 21.50 -6.84 10.52
C SER A 70 22.23 -5.50 10.53
N PRO A 71 23.58 -5.48 10.42
CA PRO A 71 24.34 -4.25 10.18
C PRO A 71 23.94 -3.54 8.88
N GLY A 72 23.61 -4.29 7.81
CA GLY A 72 23.17 -3.74 6.53
C GLY A 72 21.82 -3.03 6.64
N ASP A 73 20.87 -3.60 7.38
CA ASP A 73 19.60 -2.93 7.66
C ASP A 73 19.77 -1.64 8.47
N PHE A 74 20.65 -1.67 9.46
CA PHE A 74 20.98 -0.47 10.22
C PHE A 74 21.53 0.63 9.31
N GLU A 75 22.51 0.30 8.46
CA GLU A 75 23.12 1.24 7.50
C GLU A 75 22.09 1.77 6.50
N ALA A 76 21.21 0.91 5.99
CA ALA A 76 20.15 1.30 5.05
C ALA A 76 19.18 2.30 5.68
N VAL A 77 18.67 2.02 6.89
CA VAL A 77 17.78 2.94 7.61
C VAL A 77 18.48 4.26 7.90
N GLN A 78 19.74 4.23 8.38
CA GLN A 78 20.50 5.44 8.65
C GLN A 78 20.75 6.28 7.38
N THR A 79 21.03 5.63 6.26
CA THR A 79 21.24 6.31 4.97
C THR A 79 19.95 6.97 4.49
N ILE A 80 18.80 6.25 4.57
CA ILE A 80 17.49 6.79 4.21
C ILE A 80 17.14 7.97 5.12
N ALA A 81 17.34 7.84 6.43
CA ALA A 81 17.07 8.91 7.41
C ALA A 81 17.85 10.20 7.07
N ARG A 82 19.09 10.05 6.64
CA ARG A 82 19.95 11.19 6.27
C ARG A 82 19.57 11.80 4.91
N GLU A 83 19.29 10.97 3.89
CA GLU A 83 19.17 11.41 2.49
C GLU A 83 17.75 11.69 2.03
N VAL A 84 16.74 11.06 2.65
CA VAL A 84 15.35 11.18 2.23
C VAL A 84 14.65 12.21 3.11
N LYS A 85 14.02 13.20 2.48
CA LYS A 85 13.28 14.29 3.12
C LYS A 85 11.88 14.36 2.55
N GLY A 86 10.95 14.95 3.31
CA GLY A 86 9.56 15.14 2.88
C GLY A 86 8.59 14.01 3.30
N ALA A 87 9.07 12.94 3.94
CA ALA A 87 8.26 11.93 4.59
C ALA A 87 8.79 11.66 6.00
N THR A 88 7.96 11.11 6.88
CA THR A 88 8.43 10.58 8.17
C THR A 88 9.16 9.26 7.93
N ILE A 89 10.38 9.14 8.43
CA ILE A 89 11.16 7.90 8.33
C ILE A 89 10.91 7.06 9.58
N CYS A 90 10.50 5.82 9.35
CA CYS A 90 10.15 4.87 10.40
C CYS A 90 11.14 3.70 10.41
N ALA A 91 11.35 3.13 11.60
CA ALA A 91 12.13 1.91 11.79
C ALA A 91 11.45 0.97 12.76
N LEU A 92 11.42 -0.33 12.40
CA LEU A 92 10.83 -1.38 13.20
C LEU A 92 11.75 -1.78 14.36
N ALA A 93 11.16 -2.08 15.51
CA ALA A 93 11.84 -2.62 16.68
C ALA A 93 10.95 -3.62 17.44
N ARG A 94 11.49 -4.76 17.84
CA ARG A 94 10.83 -5.60 18.84
C ARG A 94 10.74 -4.86 20.16
N ALA A 95 9.77 -5.22 20.99
CA ALA A 95 9.57 -4.62 22.32
C ALA A 95 10.70 -5.00 23.31
N ASN A 96 11.91 -4.57 23.03
CA ASN A 96 13.07 -4.64 23.92
C ASN A 96 14.00 -3.44 23.70
N GLU A 97 14.67 -3.01 24.77
CA GLU A 97 15.48 -1.78 24.77
C GLU A 97 16.64 -1.80 23.77
N LYS A 98 17.24 -2.98 23.49
CA LYS A 98 18.36 -3.09 22.55
C LYS A 98 17.94 -2.80 21.13
N ASP A 99 16.80 -3.38 20.70
CA ASP A 99 16.26 -3.15 19.35
C ASP A 99 15.78 -1.70 19.21
N VAL A 100 15.08 -1.19 20.23
CA VAL A 100 14.59 0.19 20.28
C VAL A 100 15.77 1.17 20.20
N GLN A 101 16.85 0.96 20.96
CA GLN A 101 18.01 1.84 20.90
C GLN A 101 18.66 1.84 19.51
N LYS A 102 18.81 0.65 18.88
CA LYS A 102 19.32 0.57 17.50
C LYS A 102 18.44 1.33 16.49
N ALA A 103 17.12 1.23 16.62
CA ALA A 103 16.20 1.96 15.75
C ALA A 103 16.32 3.47 15.95
N ILE A 104 16.39 3.95 17.21
CA ILE A 104 16.61 5.34 17.53
C ILE A 104 17.95 5.85 16.95
N ASP A 105 19.01 5.07 17.12
CA ASP A 105 20.35 5.45 16.59
C ASP A 105 20.37 5.54 15.06
N ALA A 106 19.65 4.65 14.37
CA ALA A 106 19.53 4.69 12.92
C ALA A 106 18.68 5.86 12.41
N LEU A 107 17.69 6.31 13.19
CA LEU A 107 16.76 7.39 12.83
C LEU A 107 17.27 8.80 13.17
N LYS A 108 18.38 8.94 13.86
CA LYS A 108 18.85 10.23 14.45
C LYS A 108 18.99 11.39 13.45
N ASP A 109 19.24 11.09 12.17
CA ASP A 109 19.44 12.09 11.12
C ASP A 109 18.16 12.32 10.27
N ALA A 110 17.04 11.69 10.66
CA ALA A 110 15.75 11.89 10.01
C ALA A 110 15.19 13.31 10.27
N GLU A 111 14.55 13.92 9.28
CA GLU A 111 13.84 15.19 9.45
C GLU A 111 12.65 15.05 10.38
N ARG A 112 11.93 13.92 10.27
CA ARG A 112 10.88 13.45 11.18
C ARG A 112 11.08 11.96 11.37
N SER A 113 11.12 11.53 12.62
CA SER A 113 11.41 10.16 13.01
C SER A 113 10.21 9.49 13.64
N ARG A 114 9.95 8.23 13.26
CA ARG A 114 8.95 7.38 13.92
C ARG A 114 9.60 6.06 14.33
N LEU A 115 9.39 5.67 15.57
CA LEU A 115 9.75 4.35 16.06
C LEU A 115 8.51 3.45 16.02
N HIS A 116 8.60 2.33 15.31
CA HIS A 116 7.54 1.32 15.26
C HIS A 116 7.91 0.14 16.17
N VAL A 117 7.24 0.04 17.31
CA VAL A 117 7.46 -1.04 18.28
C VAL A 117 6.38 -2.10 18.13
N PHE A 118 6.76 -3.37 18.12
CA PHE A 118 5.77 -4.45 18.09
C PHE A 118 6.04 -5.54 19.12
N ILE A 119 4.96 -6.18 19.55
CA ILE A 119 4.95 -7.43 20.31
C ILE A 119 3.67 -8.21 19.97
N ALA A 120 3.76 -9.53 19.94
CA ALA A 120 2.58 -10.35 19.71
C ALA A 120 1.65 -10.37 20.93
N ILE A 121 0.34 -10.32 20.68
CA ILE A 121 -0.69 -10.22 21.73
C ILE A 121 -1.77 -11.31 21.65
N SER A 122 -1.73 -12.20 20.65
CA SER A 122 -2.62 -13.36 20.63
C SER A 122 -2.16 -14.46 21.61
N GLU A 123 -3.10 -15.19 22.17
CA GLU A 123 -2.82 -16.33 23.05
C GLU A 123 -1.86 -17.32 22.40
N LEU A 124 -2.08 -17.61 21.12
CA LEU A 124 -1.27 -18.52 20.35
C LEU A 124 0.21 -18.08 20.32
N HIS A 125 0.45 -16.78 20.04
CA HIS A 125 1.82 -16.27 20.00
C HIS A 125 2.43 -16.11 21.39
N MET A 126 1.65 -15.71 22.39
CA MET A 126 2.14 -15.61 23.77
C MET A 126 2.58 -16.98 24.30
N GLU A 127 1.82 -18.05 24.02
CA GLU A 127 2.11 -19.39 24.48
C GLU A 127 3.33 -20.01 23.72
N TYR A 128 3.28 -20.03 22.38
CA TYR A 128 4.24 -20.79 21.58
C TYR A 128 5.48 -20.02 21.15
N LYS A 129 5.36 -18.69 20.90
CA LYS A 129 6.45 -17.84 20.38
C LYS A 129 7.15 -17.07 21.50
N LEU A 130 6.39 -16.35 22.33
CA LEU A 130 6.95 -15.48 23.36
C LEU A 130 7.22 -16.20 24.67
N LYS A 131 6.41 -17.21 25.00
CA LYS A 131 6.39 -17.90 26.32
C LYS A 131 6.20 -16.90 27.47
N MET A 132 5.24 -16.00 27.29
CA MET A 132 4.91 -14.89 28.20
C MET A 132 3.44 -14.93 28.58
N THR A 133 3.15 -14.57 29.82
CA THR A 133 1.80 -14.30 30.31
C THR A 133 1.30 -12.94 29.81
N ARG A 134 -0.02 -12.72 29.86
CA ARG A 134 -0.63 -11.41 29.54
C ARG A 134 -0.01 -10.26 30.36
N GLN A 135 0.25 -10.49 31.66
CA GLN A 135 0.86 -9.48 32.54
C GLN A 135 2.29 -9.13 32.12
N GLU A 136 3.10 -10.15 31.79
CA GLU A 136 4.47 -9.92 31.30
C GLU A 136 4.51 -9.13 29.98
N VAL A 137 3.53 -9.36 29.08
CA VAL A 137 3.39 -8.55 27.85
C VAL A 137 3.06 -7.10 28.20
N LEU A 138 2.10 -6.83 29.09
CA LEU A 138 1.75 -5.47 29.53
C LEU A 138 2.95 -4.74 30.17
N ASP A 139 3.67 -5.43 31.07
CA ASP A 139 4.86 -4.86 31.73
C ASP A 139 5.97 -4.55 30.71
N LYS A 140 6.15 -5.42 29.72
CA LYS A 140 7.11 -5.26 28.64
C LYS A 140 6.79 -4.03 27.79
N VAL A 141 5.53 -3.88 27.36
CA VAL A 141 5.06 -2.72 26.59
C VAL A 141 5.28 -1.44 27.36
N LYS A 142 4.85 -1.42 28.63
CA LYS A 142 5.02 -0.27 29.51
C LYS A 142 6.48 0.14 29.65
N SER A 143 7.37 -0.81 29.93
CA SER A 143 8.80 -0.56 30.14
C SER A 143 9.46 -0.01 28.86
N VAL A 144 9.21 -0.65 27.73
CA VAL A 144 9.86 -0.32 26.45
C VAL A 144 9.42 1.05 25.93
N LEU A 145 8.14 1.37 26.04
CA LEU A 145 7.64 2.68 25.59
C LEU A 145 8.07 3.81 26.53
N ALA A 146 8.15 3.55 27.83
CA ALA A 146 8.75 4.51 28.76
C ALA A 146 10.23 4.80 28.41
N TYR A 147 10.97 3.78 27.96
CA TYR A 147 12.34 3.94 27.48
C TYR A 147 12.42 4.78 26.19
N ALA A 148 11.50 4.56 25.23
CA ALA A 148 11.50 5.24 23.93
C ALA A 148 11.01 6.70 24.00
N LYS A 149 10.16 7.00 24.97
CA LYS A 149 9.45 8.29 25.09
C LYS A 149 10.40 9.48 25.07
N GLY A 150 10.16 10.42 24.13
CA GLY A 150 10.94 11.66 23.98
C GLY A 150 12.28 11.48 23.27
N LYS A 151 12.58 10.29 22.73
CA LYS A 151 13.80 10.02 21.94
C LYS A 151 13.56 10.04 20.43
N VAL A 152 12.31 10.02 20.00
CA VAL A 152 11.84 10.14 18.61
C VAL A 152 10.64 11.08 18.57
N ASP A 153 10.25 11.55 17.37
CA ASP A 153 9.12 12.46 17.21
C ASP A 153 7.78 11.76 17.40
N GLU A 154 7.66 10.52 16.92
CA GLU A 154 6.42 9.73 16.96
C GLU A 154 6.71 8.28 17.36
N ILE A 155 5.77 7.65 18.07
CA ILE A 155 5.81 6.22 18.37
C ILE A 155 4.56 5.57 17.82
N GLU A 156 4.75 4.56 17.00
CA GLU A 156 3.73 3.62 16.56
C GLU A 156 3.90 2.29 17.31
N PHE A 157 2.79 1.72 17.77
CA PHE A 157 2.79 0.45 18.46
C PHE A 157 1.88 -0.55 17.75
N SER A 158 2.45 -1.69 17.34
CA SER A 158 1.72 -2.83 16.77
C SER A 158 1.49 -3.94 17.78
N GLY A 159 0.23 -4.34 17.95
CA GLY A 159 -0.12 -5.61 18.57
C GLY A 159 -0.07 -6.73 17.53
N GLU A 160 1.07 -7.41 17.34
CA GLU A 160 1.16 -8.49 16.35
C GLU A 160 0.07 -9.54 16.60
N ASP A 161 -0.61 -9.94 15.51
CA ASP A 161 -1.74 -10.89 15.54
C ASP A 161 -2.98 -10.38 16.32
N ALA A 162 -3.15 -9.05 16.39
CA ALA A 162 -4.28 -8.42 17.08
C ALA A 162 -5.64 -8.89 16.55
N ALA A 163 -5.73 -9.16 15.25
CA ALA A 163 -6.95 -9.63 14.61
C ALA A 163 -7.47 -10.97 15.18
N ARG A 164 -6.58 -11.84 15.69
CA ARG A 164 -6.94 -13.11 16.34
C ARG A 164 -6.83 -13.08 17.87
N SER A 165 -6.56 -11.92 18.45
CA SER A 165 -6.41 -11.74 19.90
C SER A 165 -7.77 -11.59 20.59
N ASP A 166 -7.78 -11.83 21.91
CA ASP A 166 -8.85 -11.40 22.78
C ASP A 166 -8.97 -9.88 22.74
N LEU A 167 -10.16 -9.34 22.44
CA LEU A 167 -10.36 -7.91 22.21
C LEU A 167 -10.17 -7.07 23.47
N ASP A 168 -10.60 -7.57 24.62
CA ASP A 168 -10.43 -6.85 25.88
C ASP A 168 -8.95 -6.74 26.25
N PHE A 169 -8.19 -7.82 26.03
CA PHE A 169 -6.75 -7.79 26.22
C PHE A 169 -6.04 -6.87 25.22
N ALA A 170 -6.44 -6.91 23.95
CA ALA A 170 -5.92 -6.00 22.94
C ALA A 170 -6.15 -4.52 23.34
N CYS A 171 -7.35 -4.17 23.80
CA CYS A 171 -7.67 -2.83 24.30
C CYS A 171 -6.81 -2.43 25.50
N GLN A 172 -6.56 -3.37 26.42
CA GLN A 172 -5.65 -3.11 27.57
C GLN A 172 -4.22 -2.82 27.12
N VAL A 173 -3.68 -3.64 26.17
CA VAL A 173 -2.34 -3.45 25.63
C VAL A 173 -2.22 -2.12 24.90
N PHE A 174 -3.17 -1.79 24.04
CA PHE A 174 -3.18 -0.51 23.33
C PHE A 174 -3.33 0.68 24.28
N GLY A 175 -4.16 0.58 25.33
CA GLY A 175 -4.26 1.60 26.37
C GLY A 175 -2.92 1.83 27.11
N VAL A 176 -2.21 0.75 27.45
CA VAL A 176 -0.86 0.84 28.02
C VAL A 176 0.13 1.49 27.05
N ALA A 177 0.02 1.16 25.76
CA ALA A 177 0.88 1.75 24.74
C ALA A 177 0.64 3.26 24.57
N ILE A 178 -0.61 3.71 24.54
CA ILE A 178 -0.98 5.14 24.46
C ILE A 178 -0.48 5.89 25.69
N ALA A 179 -0.71 5.34 26.89
CA ALA A 179 -0.19 5.93 28.14
C ALA A 179 1.35 6.01 28.14
N GLY A 180 2.02 5.07 27.48
CA GLY A 180 3.47 5.06 27.27
C GLY A 180 3.97 6.09 26.26
N GLY A 181 3.08 6.71 25.48
CA GLY A 181 3.40 7.76 24.50
C GLY A 181 3.24 7.35 23.05
N ALA A 182 2.65 6.19 22.76
CA ALA A 182 2.26 5.85 21.38
C ALA A 182 1.14 6.79 20.90
N THR A 183 1.32 7.38 19.73
CA THR A 183 0.33 8.24 19.05
C THR A 183 -0.35 7.52 17.90
N ILE A 184 0.16 6.35 17.51
CA ILE A 184 -0.45 5.46 16.55
C ILE A 184 -0.49 4.05 17.14
N ILE A 185 -1.65 3.40 17.10
CA ILE A 185 -1.82 1.98 17.41
C ILE A 185 -2.18 1.23 16.15
N ASN A 186 -1.43 0.20 15.84
CA ASN A 186 -1.64 -0.61 14.64
C ASN A 186 -2.26 -1.96 15.00
N VAL A 187 -3.32 -2.29 14.25
CA VAL A 187 -4.11 -3.53 14.41
C VAL A 187 -3.88 -4.40 13.17
N PRO A 188 -2.88 -5.31 13.17
CA PRO A 188 -2.60 -6.14 12.02
C PRO A 188 -3.49 -7.38 11.93
N ASP A 189 -3.96 -7.67 10.71
CA ASP A 189 -4.40 -8.98 10.26
C ASP A 189 -3.17 -9.74 9.74
N THR A 190 -2.36 -10.21 10.68
CA THR A 190 -1.01 -10.76 10.46
C THR A 190 -0.99 -11.98 9.54
N VAL A 191 -2.07 -12.74 9.48
CA VAL A 191 -2.15 -13.97 8.68
C VAL A 191 -3.19 -13.89 7.55
N GLY A 192 -3.73 -12.69 7.27
CA GLY A 192 -4.69 -12.47 6.19
C GLY A 192 -5.98 -13.29 6.35
N TYR A 193 -6.46 -13.43 7.58
CA TYR A 193 -7.53 -14.36 7.96
C TYR A 193 -8.90 -13.71 8.08
N MET A 194 -8.94 -12.39 8.28
CA MET A 194 -10.17 -11.68 8.60
C MET A 194 -11.11 -11.53 7.42
N MET A 195 -12.43 -11.59 7.72
CA MET A 195 -13.47 -11.13 6.81
C MET A 195 -13.74 -9.64 7.03
N PRO A 196 -14.10 -8.86 5.98
CA PRO A 196 -14.19 -7.39 6.08
C PRO A 196 -15.11 -6.89 7.20
N GLN A 197 -16.33 -7.46 7.32
CA GLN A 197 -17.28 -7.06 8.35
C GLN A 197 -16.81 -7.44 9.77
N GLU A 198 -16.13 -8.59 9.90
CA GLU A 198 -15.54 -9.00 11.16
C GLU A 198 -14.42 -8.04 11.58
N PHE A 199 -13.50 -7.71 10.65
CA PHE A 199 -12.41 -6.79 10.92
C PHE A 199 -12.93 -5.39 11.28
N ALA A 200 -13.88 -4.86 10.51
CA ALA A 200 -14.54 -3.59 10.84
C ALA A 200 -15.17 -3.59 12.24
N SER A 201 -15.78 -4.71 12.64
CA SER A 201 -16.37 -4.82 13.99
C SER A 201 -15.31 -4.79 15.09
N LYS A 202 -14.16 -5.44 14.85
CA LYS A 202 -13.01 -5.40 15.79
C LYS A 202 -12.42 -3.99 15.90
N ILE A 203 -12.28 -3.28 14.78
CA ILE A 203 -11.80 -1.88 14.78
C ILE A 203 -12.76 -0.96 15.56
N ARG A 204 -14.08 -1.10 15.35
CA ARG A 204 -15.06 -0.34 16.14
C ARG A 204 -14.95 -0.64 17.62
N TYR A 205 -14.85 -1.93 17.98
CA TYR A 205 -14.68 -2.34 19.38
C TYR A 205 -13.41 -1.72 20.01
N ILE A 206 -12.28 -1.80 19.35
CA ILE A 206 -11.01 -1.20 19.82
C ILE A 206 -11.15 0.32 19.98
N LYS A 207 -11.81 0.98 19.02
CA LYS A 207 -12.08 2.43 19.07
C LYS A 207 -12.96 2.83 20.25
N GLU A 208 -13.89 1.99 20.64
CA GLU A 208 -14.85 2.28 21.72
C GLU A 208 -14.30 1.92 23.11
N HIS A 209 -13.42 0.91 23.23
CA HIS A 209 -13.03 0.33 24.50
C HIS A 209 -11.55 0.53 24.90
N THR A 210 -10.72 1.07 24.00
CA THR A 210 -9.30 1.31 24.32
C THR A 210 -9.14 2.58 25.15
N PRO A 211 -8.57 2.50 26.37
CA PRO A 211 -8.33 3.69 27.19
C PRO A 211 -7.38 4.69 26.51
N GLY A 212 -7.80 5.94 26.39
CA GLY A 212 -6.98 7.02 25.81
C GLY A 212 -6.94 7.06 24.28
N ILE A 213 -7.81 6.32 23.60
CA ILE A 213 -7.85 6.20 22.13
C ILE A 213 -8.02 7.54 21.41
N GLU A 214 -8.63 8.52 22.07
CA GLU A 214 -8.78 9.88 21.58
C GLU A 214 -7.44 10.59 21.35
N ASN A 215 -6.36 10.08 21.93
CA ASN A 215 -4.99 10.58 21.78
C ASN A 215 -4.16 9.81 20.74
N ALA A 216 -4.75 8.89 20.00
CA ALA A 216 -4.04 8.08 19.04
C ALA A 216 -4.83 7.87 17.75
N ILE A 217 -4.12 7.58 16.66
CA ILE A 217 -4.69 7.12 15.39
C ILE A 217 -4.73 5.58 15.41
N ILE A 218 -5.83 5.00 14.91
CA ILE A 218 -5.88 3.59 14.60
C ILE A 218 -5.29 3.38 13.20
N SER A 219 -4.24 2.58 13.14
CA SER A 219 -3.62 2.06 11.92
C SER A 219 -4.04 0.61 11.71
N VAL A 220 -4.06 0.18 10.46
CA VAL A 220 -4.30 -1.22 10.09
C VAL A 220 -3.25 -1.71 9.12
N HIS A 221 -2.92 -3.01 9.22
CA HIS A 221 -1.97 -3.71 8.37
C HIS A 221 -2.59 -5.06 7.97
N CYS A 222 -2.91 -5.22 6.70
CA CYS A 222 -3.63 -6.39 6.21
C CYS A 222 -2.77 -7.20 5.23
N HIS A 223 -2.53 -8.49 5.57
CA HIS A 223 -1.98 -9.47 4.63
C HIS A 223 -3.05 -10.04 3.71
N ASP A 224 -2.64 -10.56 2.56
CA ASP A 224 -3.53 -10.90 1.43
C ASP A 224 -3.71 -12.41 1.22
N ASP A 225 -3.52 -13.21 2.27
CA ASP A 225 -3.57 -14.68 2.18
C ASP A 225 -4.90 -15.22 1.64
N LEU A 226 -6.00 -14.53 1.88
CA LEU A 226 -7.32 -14.84 1.32
C LEU A 226 -7.74 -13.91 0.18
N GLY A 227 -6.86 -13.01 -0.30
CA GLY A 227 -7.20 -12.03 -1.32
C GLY A 227 -8.14 -10.92 -0.81
N LEU A 228 -8.13 -10.63 0.49
CA LEU A 228 -9.06 -9.70 1.13
C LEU A 228 -8.38 -8.47 1.74
N ALA A 229 -7.07 -8.31 1.57
CA ALA A 229 -6.33 -7.23 2.22
C ALA A 229 -6.88 -5.84 1.89
N ASN A 230 -7.21 -5.57 0.62
CA ASN A 230 -7.83 -4.30 0.22
C ASN A 230 -9.23 -4.12 0.84
N ALA A 231 -10.08 -5.14 0.78
CA ALA A 231 -11.42 -5.09 1.36
C ALA A 231 -11.40 -4.90 2.88
N ASN A 232 -10.48 -5.57 3.59
CA ASN A 232 -10.29 -5.42 5.02
C ASN A 232 -9.80 -4.01 5.39
N SER A 233 -8.84 -3.47 4.64
CA SER A 233 -8.33 -2.11 4.86
C SER A 233 -9.42 -1.05 4.67
N LEU A 234 -10.23 -1.16 3.61
CA LEU A 234 -11.35 -0.26 3.36
C LEU A 234 -12.43 -0.36 4.43
N ALA A 235 -12.80 -1.57 4.86
CA ALA A 235 -13.76 -1.80 5.94
C ALA A 235 -13.26 -1.25 7.29
N ALA A 236 -11.95 -1.31 7.54
CA ALA A 236 -11.33 -0.71 8.71
C ALA A 236 -11.37 0.83 8.68
N ILE A 237 -11.15 1.45 7.50
CA ILE A 237 -11.29 2.90 7.30
C ILE A 237 -12.72 3.36 7.61
N GLU A 238 -13.72 2.63 7.11
CA GLU A 238 -15.15 2.90 7.43
C GLU A 238 -15.43 2.77 8.94
N ALA A 239 -14.77 1.82 9.61
CA ALA A 239 -14.88 1.62 11.05
C ALA A 239 -14.13 2.68 11.88
N GLY A 240 -13.33 3.54 11.25
CA GLY A 240 -12.65 4.67 11.90
C GLY A 240 -11.13 4.58 11.96
N ALA A 241 -10.49 3.61 11.31
CA ALA A 241 -9.05 3.64 11.08
C ALA A 241 -8.68 4.85 10.20
N ARG A 242 -7.52 5.43 10.46
CA ARG A 242 -7.05 6.62 9.73
C ARG A 242 -5.61 6.50 9.22
N GLN A 243 -4.97 5.36 9.41
CA GLN A 243 -3.73 4.99 8.75
C GLN A 243 -3.84 3.58 8.17
N VAL A 244 -3.24 3.37 6.99
CA VAL A 244 -3.10 2.06 6.36
C VAL A 244 -1.61 1.80 6.12
N GLU A 245 -1.10 0.72 6.69
CA GLU A 245 0.19 0.15 6.30
C GLU A 245 -0.01 -0.67 5.02
N CYS A 246 0.81 -0.40 4.02
CA CYS A 246 0.68 -0.96 2.68
C CYS A 246 2.05 -1.10 2.01
N THR A 247 2.09 -1.75 0.87
CA THR A 247 3.30 -1.86 0.06
C THR A 247 3.01 -1.54 -1.40
N VAL A 248 4.02 -1.12 -2.12
CA VAL A 248 3.94 -1.01 -3.59
C VAL A 248 3.77 -2.39 -4.20
N ASN A 249 2.82 -2.56 -5.08
CA ASN A 249 2.47 -3.83 -5.75
C ASN A 249 1.94 -4.94 -4.81
N GLY A 250 1.70 -4.65 -3.54
CA GLY A 250 1.28 -5.65 -2.57
C GLY A 250 2.38 -6.61 -2.14
N LEU A 251 3.65 -6.22 -2.23
CA LEU A 251 4.79 -7.05 -1.79
C LEU A 251 4.70 -7.39 -0.29
N GLY A 252 5.26 -8.53 0.12
CA GLY A 252 5.34 -8.94 1.52
C GLY A 252 5.48 -10.44 1.71
N GLU A 253 5.46 -10.85 2.97
CA GLU A 253 5.47 -12.25 3.36
C GLU A 253 4.29 -13.02 2.74
N ARG A 254 4.50 -14.28 2.37
CA ARG A 254 3.50 -15.22 1.83
C ARG A 254 2.77 -14.68 0.59
N ALA A 255 1.49 -14.27 0.74
CA ALA A 255 0.69 -13.69 -0.35
C ALA A 255 0.85 -12.16 -0.49
N GLY A 256 1.63 -11.55 0.42
CA GLY A 256 1.91 -10.12 0.42
C GLY A 256 0.96 -9.31 1.29
N ASN A 257 1.06 -8.00 1.13
CA ASN A 257 0.28 -6.98 1.82
C ASN A 257 -0.79 -6.38 0.91
N VAL A 258 -1.61 -5.50 1.45
CA VAL A 258 -2.44 -4.63 0.61
C VAL A 258 -1.57 -3.72 -0.26
N GLY A 259 -1.91 -3.61 -1.54
CA GLY A 259 -1.26 -2.67 -2.45
C GLY A 259 -1.70 -1.23 -2.19
N ILE A 260 -0.75 -0.30 -2.04
CA ILE A 260 -1.06 1.13 -1.83
C ILE A 260 -1.93 1.68 -2.97
N GLU A 261 -1.63 1.28 -4.21
CA GLU A 261 -2.37 1.68 -5.40
C GLU A 261 -3.85 1.28 -5.33
N GLU A 262 -4.16 0.13 -4.75
CA GLU A 262 -5.52 -0.40 -4.66
C GLU A 262 -6.35 0.37 -3.63
N VAL A 263 -5.81 0.60 -2.43
CA VAL A 263 -6.50 1.36 -1.38
C VAL A 263 -6.73 2.80 -1.80
N VAL A 264 -5.68 3.46 -2.29
CA VAL A 264 -5.74 4.87 -2.69
C VAL A 264 -6.73 5.07 -3.83
N MET A 265 -6.68 4.23 -4.86
CA MET A 265 -7.60 4.36 -6.00
C MET A 265 -9.03 4.00 -5.62
N SER A 266 -9.25 3.05 -4.71
CA SER A 266 -10.59 2.77 -4.16
C SER A 266 -11.17 4.01 -3.49
N LEU A 267 -10.42 4.69 -2.62
CA LEU A 267 -10.87 5.90 -1.92
C LEU A 267 -11.12 7.07 -2.89
N LYS A 268 -10.23 7.28 -3.85
CA LYS A 268 -10.36 8.39 -4.82
C LYS A 268 -11.45 8.16 -5.86
N THR A 269 -11.58 6.94 -6.38
CA THR A 269 -12.59 6.59 -7.38
C THR A 269 -14.00 6.57 -6.77
N ARG A 270 -14.11 6.10 -5.53
CA ARG A 270 -15.38 6.01 -4.80
C ARG A 270 -15.49 7.12 -3.74
N HIS A 271 -15.06 8.34 -4.08
CA HIS A 271 -15.25 9.51 -3.22
C HIS A 271 -16.73 9.77 -2.88
N ASP A 272 -17.66 9.35 -3.74
CA ASP A 272 -19.10 9.34 -3.49
C ASP A 272 -19.48 8.50 -2.27
N TYR A 273 -18.80 7.39 -2.06
CA TYR A 273 -19.02 6.44 -0.95
C TYR A 273 -18.22 6.81 0.31
N PHE A 274 -16.95 7.21 0.14
CA PHE A 274 -16.06 7.56 1.26
C PHE A 274 -16.15 9.04 1.67
N HIS A 275 -17.06 9.80 1.06
CA HIS A 275 -17.38 11.19 1.38
C HIS A 275 -16.13 12.10 1.50
N ASP A 276 -15.96 12.74 2.66
CA ASP A 276 -14.95 13.80 2.87
C ASP A 276 -13.55 13.28 3.22
N LEU A 277 -13.28 11.97 3.04
CA LEU A 277 -11.96 11.42 3.34
C LEU A 277 -10.90 11.96 2.37
N GLN A 278 -9.88 12.59 2.94
CA GLN A 278 -8.79 13.21 2.19
C GLN A 278 -7.63 12.21 2.01
N VAL A 279 -7.11 12.13 0.79
CA VAL A 279 -5.95 11.31 0.42
C VAL A 279 -4.95 12.18 -0.35
N ASN A 280 -3.76 12.38 0.23
CA ASN A 280 -2.73 13.29 -0.31
C ASN A 280 -1.70 12.57 -1.19
N ILE A 281 -2.11 11.51 -1.90
CA ILE A 281 -1.24 10.74 -2.79
C ILE A 281 -1.34 11.28 -4.22
N ASP A 282 -0.21 11.51 -4.87
CA ASP A 282 -0.11 11.78 -6.32
C ASP A 282 -0.18 10.48 -7.10
N THR A 283 -1.38 10.09 -7.47
CA THR A 283 -1.66 8.82 -8.15
C THR A 283 -0.96 8.67 -9.50
N LYS A 284 -0.57 9.79 -10.14
CA LYS A 284 0.18 9.77 -11.42
C LYS A 284 1.58 9.15 -11.30
N GLN A 285 2.06 8.94 -10.07
CA GLN A 285 3.35 8.27 -9.83
C GLN A 285 3.22 6.73 -9.75
N PHE A 286 2.02 6.16 -9.64
CA PHE A 286 1.83 4.73 -9.39
C PHE A 286 2.51 3.84 -10.42
N THR A 287 2.21 4.02 -11.69
CA THR A 287 2.78 3.15 -12.75
C THR A 287 4.32 3.22 -12.78
N LYS A 288 4.88 4.42 -12.60
CA LYS A 288 6.34 4.62 -12.57
C LYS A 288 6.98 3.96 -11.37
N LEU A 289 6.38 4.12 -10.18
CA LEU A 289 6.88 3.54 -8.93
C LEU A 289 6.72 2.01 -8.94
N SER A 290 5.60 1.49 -9.40
CA SER A 290 5.36 0.06 -9.56
C SER A 290 6.41 -0.60 -10.45
N LYS A 291 6.71 -0.02 -11.61
CA LYS A 291 7.77 -0.49 -12.52
C LYS A 291 9.15 -0.41 -11.88
N LEU A 292 9.45 0.65 -11.12
CA LEU A 292 10.72 0.78 -10.40
C LEU A 292 10.90 -0.33 -9.37
N VAL A 293 9.90 -0.53 -8.51
CA VAL A 293 9.93 -1.56 -7.46
C VAL A 293 10.03 -2.96 -8.08
N SER A 294 9.21 -3.27 -9.08
CA SER A 294 9.28 -4.55 -9.80
C SER A 294 10.67 -4.82 -10.38
N ARG A 295 11.30 -3.82 -10.99
CA ARG A 295 12.64 -3.93 -11.56
C ARG A 295 13.71 -4.20 -10.49
N LEU A 296 13.66 -3.49 -9.35
CA LEU A 296 14.67 -3.59 -8.31
C LEU A 296 14.51 -4.84 -7.44
N THR A 297 13.29 -5.28 -7.21
CA THR A 297 12.99 -6.50 -6.44
C THR A 297 13.07 -7.77 -7.27
N GLY A 298 12.96 -7.67 -8.60
CA GLY A 298 12.84 -8.83 -9.50
C GLY A 298 11.46 -9.50 -9.46
N VAL A 299 10.50 -8.99 -8.68
CA VAL A 299 9.14 -9.52 -8.60
C VAL A 299 8.30 -8.89 -9.70
N ALA A 300 7.86 -9.70 -10.65
CA ALA A 300 7.03 -9.23 -11.76
C ALA A 300 5.61 -8.88 -11.29
N VAL A 301 5.09 -7.75 -11.77
CA VAL A 301 3.68 -7.40 -11.56
C VAL A 301 2.81 -8.27 -12.46
N PRO A 302 1.81 -9.00 -11.92
CA PRO A 302 0.88 -9.76 -12.75
C PRO A 302 0.17 -8.86 -13.76
N PRO A 303 0.01 -9.29 -15.03
CA PRO A 303 -0.64 -8.45 -16.05
C PRO A 303 -2.04 -7.96 -15.67
N ASN A 304 -2.77 -8.76 -14.93
CA ASN A 304 -4.13 -8.46 -14.42
C ASN A 304 -4.17 -7.82 -13.04
N LYS A 305 -3.01 -7.40 -12.48
CA LYS A 305 -3.00 -6.65 -11.20
C LYS A 305 -3.82 -5.38 -11.35
N ALA A 306 -4.68 -5.11 -10.41
CA ALA A 306 -5.47 -3.88 -10.40
C ALA A 306 -4.56 -2.65 -10.47
N ILE A 307 -4.99 -1.60 -11.14
CA ILE A 307 -4.37 -0.28 -11.27
C ILE A 307 -3.06 -0.28 -12.09
N VAL A 308 -2.09 -1.14 -11.77
CA VAL A 308 -0.71 -1.08 -12.30
C VAL A 308 -0.33 -2.23 -13.23
N GLY A 309 -1.17 -3.24 -13.34
CA GLY A 309 -0.96 -4.37 -14.28
C GLY A 309 -1.04 -3.90 -15.73
N SER A 310 -0.30 -4.55 -16.62
CA SER A 310 -0.25 -4.17 -18.04
C SER A 310 -1.61 -4.26 -18.75
N ASN A 311 -2.53 -5.06 -18.22
CA ASN A 311 -3.88 -5.23 -18.79
C ASN A 311 -4.93 -4.32 -18.09
N ALA A 312 -4.54 -3.52 -17.10
CA ALA A 312 -5.50 -2.70 -16.33
C ALA A 312 -6.33 -1.74 -17.21
N PHE A 313 -5.76 -1.34 -18.37
CA PHE A 313 -6.39 -0.45 -19.36
C PHE A 313 -6.32 -1.06 -20.77
N ALA A 314 -6.44 -2.38 -20.89
CA ALA A 314 -6.41 -3.07 -22.16
C ALA A 314 -7.75 -3.75 -22.46
N HIS A 315 -8.28 -3.51 -23.67
CA HIS A 315 -9.55 -4.07 -24.12
C HIS A 315 -9.36 -4.89 -25.41
N GLU A 316 -9.73 -6.17 -25.38
CA GLU A 316 -9.72 -7.06 -26.56
C GLU A 316 -11.13 -7.38 -27.08
N SER A 317 -12.12 -7.45 -26.18
CA SER A 317 -13.52 -7.76 -26.55
C SER A 317 -14.11 -6.68 -27.45
N GLY A 318 -14.67 -7.06 -28.61
CA GLY A 318 -15.30 -6.12 -29.56
C GLY A 318 -16.45 -5.31 -28.96
N ILE A 319 -17.20 -5.87 -28.00
CA ILE A 319 -18.27 -5.15 -27.29
C ILE A 319 -17.68 -4.06 -26.42
N HIS A 320 -16.61 -4.37 -25.68
CA HIS A 320 -15.91 -3.39 -24.84
C HIS A 320 -15.26 -2.30 -25.69
N GLN A 321 -14.58 -2.68 -26.77
CA GLN A 321 -13.94 -1.75 -27.70
C GLN A 321 -14.97 -0.76 -28.27
N HIS A 322 -16.14 -1.24 -28.72
CA HIS A 322 -17.22 -0.38 -29.22
C HIS A 322 -17.74 0.60 -28.15
N GLY A 323 -17.94 0.12 -26.92
CA GLY A 323 -18.34 0.96 -25.79
C GLY A 323 -17.30 2.06 -25.50
N MET A 324 -16.03 1.66 -25.38
CA MET A 324 -14.90 2.57 -25.13
C MET A 324 -14.76 3.67 -26.18
N MET A 325 -14.93 3.32 -27.46
CA MET A 325 -14.87 4.27 -28.57
C MET A 325 -16.03 5.29 -28.53
N SER A 326 -17.20 4.87 -28.02
CA SER A 326 -18.37 5.72 -27.88
C SER A 326 -18.28 6.62 -26.64
N ASN A 327 -17.92 6.06 -25.49
CA ASN A 327 -17.64 6.76 -24.24
C ASN A 327 -16.76 5.88 -23.34
N PRO A 328 -15.52 6.28 -22.99
CA PRO A 328 -14.65 5.54 -22.10
C PRO A 328 -15.28 5.14 -20.76
N GLU A 329 -16.14 5.95 -20.18
CA GLU A 329 -16.82 5.67 -18.91
C GLU A 329 -17.73 4.42 -18.94
N THR A 330 -18.00 3.85 -20.15
CA THR A 330 -18.77 2.62 -20.25
C THR A 330 -18.04 1.41 -19.66
N TYR A 331 -16.71 1.44 -19.62
CA TYR A 331 -15.88 0.33 -19.13
C TYR A 331 -14.67 0.76 -18.30
N GLU A 332 -14.39 2.06 -18.16
CA GLU A 332 -13.31 2.60 -17.33
C GLU A 332 -13.87 3.47 -16.20
N ILE A 333 -13.55 3.12 -14.96
CA ILE A 333 -13.89 3.87 -13.75
C ILE A 333 -12.81 4.90 -13.36
N MET A 334 -11.69 4.87 -14.05
CA MET A 334 -10.54 5.78 -13.92
C MET A 334 -9.79 5.84 -15.25
N THR A 335 -9.09 6.93 -15.52
CA THR A 335 -8.31 7.06 -16.75
C THR A 335 -6.87 6.57 -16.56
N PRO A 336 -6.20 6.07 -17.63
CA PRO A 336 -4.78 5.71 -17.56
C PRO A 336 -3.91 6.84 -17.02
N GLU A 337 -4.14 8.05 -17.47
CA GLU A 337 -3.37 9.23 -17.07
C GLU A 337 -3.50 9.52 -15.56
N SER A 338 -4.64 9.16 -14.96
CA SER A 338 -4.87 9.36 -13.52
C SER A 338 -3.94 8.54 -12.63
N VAL A 339 -3.37 7.45 -13.17
CA VAL A 339 -2.42 6.57 -12.49
C VAL A 339 -1.02 6.57 -13.13
N GLY A 340 -0.78 7.50 -14.06
CA GLY A 340 0.48 7.63 -14.77
C GLY A 340 0.78 6.50 -15.75
N ALA A 341 -0.26 5.79 -16.20
CA ALA A 341 -0.16 4.79 -17.26
C ALA A 341 -0.20 5.47 -18.65
N GLU A 342 0.26 4.76 -19.65
CA GLU A 342 0.08 5.13 -21.05
C GLU A 342 -1.41 5.03 -21.43
N LYS A 343 -1.74 5.50 -22.61
CA LYS A 343 -3.14 5.48 -23.11
C LYS A 343 -3.72 4.08 -23.07
N THR A 344 -5.03 4.00 -22.95
CA THR A 344 -5.80 2.76 -23.13
C THR A 344 -5.38 2.07 -24.41
N SER A 345 -5.06 0.79 -24.34
CA SER A 345 -4.69 -0.01 -25.51
C SER A 345 -5.86 -0.87 -25.99
N ILE A 346 -6.20 -0.75 -27.26
CA ILE A 346 -7.08 -1.68 -27.93
C ILE A 346 -6.20 -2.79 -28.51
N VAL A 347 -6.27 -3.96 -27.87
CA VAL A 347 -5.52 -5.13 -28.32
C VAL A 347 -6.36 -5.85 -29.38
N LEU A 348 -5.81 -5.98 -30.58
CA LEU A 348 -6.47 -6.75 -31.64
C LEU A 348 -6.22 -8.25 -31.46
N GLY A 349 -7.31 -9.01 -31.41
CA GLY A 349 -7.30 -10.47 -31.27
C GLY A 349 -8.56 -11.12 -31.81
N LYS A 350 -8.70 -12.43 -31.60
CA LYS A 350 -9.83 -13.19 -32.12
C LYS A 350 -11.21 -12.69 -31.69
N HIS A 351 -11.29 -11.96 -30.60
CA HIS A 351 -12.53 -11.40 -30.05
C HIS A 351 -12.82 -9.98 -30.52
N SER A 352 -11.88 -9.33 -31.23
CA SER A 352 -12.06 -7.97 -31.72
C SER A 352 -13.13 -7.90 -32.82
N GLY A 353 -13.92 -6.82 -32.75
CA GLY A 353 -14.95 -6.52 -33.73
C GLY A 353 -14.39 -5.76 -34.96
N ARG A 354 -15.21 -5.70 -36.03
CA ARG A 354 -14.85 -5.02 -37.30
C ARG A 354 -14.49 -3.54 -37.08
N HIS A 355 -15.27 -2.82 -36.26
CA HIS A 355 -15.02 -1.39 -36.03
C HIS A 355 -13.64 -1.13 -35.39
N ALA A 356 -13.23 -1.95 -34.39
CA ALA A 356 -11.90 -1.83 -33.78
C ALA A 356 -10.78 -2.11 -34.80
N PHE A 357 -10.97 -3.08 -35.71
CA PHE A 357 -10.04 -3.36 -36.79
C PHE A 357 -9.94 -2.19 -37.78
N GLU A 358 -11.07 -1.59 -38.19
CA GLU A 358 -11.12 -0.41 -39.05
C GLU A 358 -10.39 0.78 -38.42
N ASP A 359 -10.62 1.03 -37.12
CA ASP A 359 -9.96 2.14 -36.43
C ASP A 359 -8.46 1.90 -36.26
N HIS A 360 -8.07 0.65 -36.05
CA HIS A 360 -6.67 0.30 -36.01
C HIS A 360 -5.97 0.50 -37.37
N LEU A 361 -6.64 0.15 -38.48
CA LEU A 361 -6.16 0.46 -39.83
C LEU A 361 -5.96 1.97 -40.04
N LYS A 362 -6.90 2.80 -39.56
CA LYS A 362 -6.75 4.25 -39.58
C LYS A 362 -5.51 4.72 -38.81
N ASN A 363 -5.29 4.17 -37.60
CA ASN A 363 -4.14 4.51 -36.79
C ASN A 363 -2.81 4.11 -37.45
N LEU A 364 -2.80 3.04 -38.23
CA LEU A 364 -1.66 2.61 -39.04
C LEU A 364 -1.48 3.42 -40.34
N GLY A 365 -2.34 4.43 -40.60
CA GLY A 365 -2.24 5.31 -41.72
C GLY A 365 -3.03 4.88 -42.98
N PHE A 366 -3.86 3.84 -42.90
CA PHE A 366 -4.64 3.30 -44.02
C PHE A 366 -6.05 3.92 -44.15
N HIS A 367 -6.30 5.11 -43.65
CA HIS A 367 -7.63 5.69 -43.44
C HIS A 367 -8.37 6.23 -44.70
N GLN A 368 -7.85 6.09 -45.94
CA GLN A 368 -8.51 6.64 -47.11
C GLN A 368 -8.71 5.66 -48.28
N THR A 369 -8.42 4.39 -48.11
CA THR A 369 -8.13 3.54 -49.27
C THR A 369 -9.09 2.37 -49.51
N PHE A 370 -10.00 2.06 -48.57
CA PHE A 370 -10.75 0.79 -48.71
C PHE A 370 -12.26 1.00 -48.81
N THR A 371 -12.88 0.28 -49.78
CA THR A 371 -14.33 0.11 -49.83
C THR A 371 -14.79 -0.79 -48.68
N GLU A 372 -16.07 -0.79 -48.39
CA GLU A 372 -16.66 -1.63 -47.33
C GLU A 372 -16.42 -3.13 -47.59
N GLU A 373 -16.46 -3.55 -48.87
CA GLU A 373 -16.17 -4.91 -49.28
C GLU A 373 -14.69 -5.28 -49.00
N LYS A 374 -13.75 -4.37 -49.28
CA LYS A 374 -12.33 -4.61 -49.01
C LYS A 374 -12.04 -4.70 -47.51
N ILE A 375 -12.67 -3.87 -46.70
CA ILE A 375 -12.55 -3.96 -45.25
C ILE A 375 -13.08 -5.30 -44.71
N ASN A 376 -14.21 -5.79 -45.26
CA ASN A 376 -14.74 -7.09 -44.87
C ASN A 376 -13.79 -8.24 -45.26
N GLU A 377 -13.15 -8.17 -46.44
CA GLU A 377 -12.13 -9.14 -46.86
C GLU A 377 -10.94 -9.13 -45.91
N LEU A 378 -10.37 -7.95 -45.64
CA LEU A 378 -9.23 -7.76 -44.71
C LEU A 378 -9.56 -8.24 -43.31
N PHE A 379 -10.76 -7.92 -42.82
CA PHE A 379 -11.24 -8.37 -41.53
C PHE A 379 -11.35 -9.89 -41.45
N ALA A 380 -11.83 -10.55 -42.51
CA ALA A 380 -11.88 -12.02 -42.58
C ALA A 380 -10.47 -12.63 -42.48
N LYS A 381 -9.50 -12.08 -43.23
CA LYS A 381 -8.09 -12.51 -43.18
C LYS A 381 -7.50 -12.29 -41.76
N PHE A 382 -7.79 -11.13 -41.15
CA PHE A 382 -7.38 -10.84 -39.75
C PHE A 382 -7.95 -11.87 -38.80
N LYS A 383 -9.22 -12.22 -38.89
CA LYS A 383 -9.86 -13.22 -38.01
C LYS A 383 -9.20 -14.60 -38.15
N ASP A 384 -8.93 -15.03 -39.40
CA ASP A 384 -8.24 -16.30 -39.64
C ASP A 384 -6.81 -16.31 -39.09
N LEU A 385 -6.10 -15.18 -39.13
CA LEU A 385 -4.79 -15.03 -38.52
C LEU A 385 -4.89 -15.06 -37.01
N ALA A 386 -5.83 -14.30 -36.40
CA ALA A 386 -6.03 -14.21 -34.98
C ALA A 386 -6.47 -15.53 -34.30
N ASP A 387 -7.11 -16.42 -35.06
CA ASP A 387 -7.41 -17.79 -34.60
C ASP A 387 -6.17 -18.68 -34.55
N LYS A 388 -5.14 -18.37 -35.35
CA LYS A 388 -3.91 -19.17 -35.50
C LYS A 388 -2.75 -18.61 -34.69
N LYS A 389 -2.77 -17.32 -34.30
CA LYS A 389 -1.68 -16.60 -33.67
C LYS A 389 -2.11 -16.01 -32.34
N LYS A 390 -1.36 -16.31 -31.28
CA LYS A 390 -1.67 -15.85 -29.91
C LYS A 390 -1.66 -14.32 -29.76
N HIS A 391 -0.76 -13.64 -30.46
CA HIS A 391 -0.63 -12.18 -30.48
C HIS A 391 -0.55 -11.71 -31.90
N VAL A 392 -1.40 -10.78 -32.30
CA VAL A 392 -1.39 -10.12 -33.62
C VAL A 392 -0.72 -8.76 -33.43
N TYR A 393 0.35 -8.52 -34.16
CA TYR A 393 1.11 -7.27 -34.13
C TYR A 393 0.77 -6.38 -35.31
N ASP A 394 1.16 -5.11 -35.26
CA ASP A 394 0.93 -4.14 -36.34
C ASP A 394 1.52 -4.61 -37.68
N ASP A 395 2.71 -5.22 -37.66
CA ASP A 395 3.35 -5.78 -38.84
C ASP A 395 2.51 -6.90 -39.52
N ASP A 396 1.79 -7.68 -38.70
CA ASP A 396 0.89 -8.73 -39.24
C ASP A 396 -0.31 -8.10 -39.96
N ILE A 397 -0.84 -7.01 -39.40
CA ILE A 397 -1.96 -6.26 -39.99
C ILE A 397 -1.51 -5.59 -41.30
N ILE A 398 -0.34 -4.95 -41.25
CA ILE A 398 0.27 -4.36 -42.47
C ILE A 398 0.46 -5.40 -43.56
N ALA A 399 0.97 -6.60 -43.20
CA ALA A 399 1.14 -7.69 -44.18
C ALA A 399 -0.19 -8.10 -44.84
N ILE A 400 -1.27 -8.24 -44.04
CA ILE A 400 -2.62 -8.55 -44.54
C ILE A 400 -3.13 -7.49 -45.54
N VAL A 401 -2.77 -6.22 -45.32
CA VAL A 401 -3.20 -5.08 -46.12
C VAL A 401 -2.41 -4.99 -47.43
N VAL A 402 -1.13 -5.34 -47.39
CA VAL A 402 -0.21 -5.26 -48.59
C VAL A 402 -0.34 -6.46 -49.50
N GLU A 403 -0.80 -7.63 -48.99
CA GLU A 403 -1.17 -8.79 -49.80
C GLU A 403 -2.51 -8.60 -50.54
#